data_ad10f6bc3fca818e5d0d0d7e1b428bbe
#
_entry.id   ad10f6bc3fca818e5d0d0d7e1b428bbe
#
_cell.length_a   1.000
_cell.length_b   1.000
_cell.length_c   1.000
_cell.angle_alpha   90.00
_cell.angle_beta   90.00
_cell.angle_gamma   90.00
#
_symmetry.space_group_name_H-M   'P 1'
#
loop_
_entity.id
_entity.type
_entity.pdbx_description
1 polymer ?
#
loop_
_entity_poly.entity_id
_entity_poly.type
_entity_poly.pdbx_seq_one_letter_code
_entity_poly.pdbx_strand_id
1 'polypeptide(L)'
;TRHAVDGLTHRRLDKPYIRKDGKLVAASWAEAFDAIKANWSGDAAVIAGDQVDCETMFAARALAGSSMLEGRQTGLSYDTSSLSAVNFNTTIAGIENADVILLVGSDLRREAPLVNTRIQKAIRKRGAKVFAIGPVTDLTYKVEWLGDDLSALAKAPKALADALKTAERPAVIVGGGALRYEGVHGAALAFAAKYKLVR
;
A
#
# COMPACT_ATOMS: atom_id res chain seq x y z
N THR A 1 -0.44 6.74 -20.43
CA THR A 1 -1.75 7.38 -20.68
C THR A 1 -2.49 6.72 -21.84
N ARG A 2 -1.83 6.46 -22.96
CA ARG A 2 -2.44 5.82 -24.14
C ARG A 2 -2.95 4.39 -23.84
N HIS A 3 -2.20 3.60 -23.10
CA HIS A 3 -2.60 2.24 -22.69
C HIS A 3 -3.87 2.22 -21.84
N ALA A 4 -4.02 3.19 -20.95
CA ALA A 4 -5.21 3.32 -20.13
C ALA A 4 -6.45 3.68 -20.97
N VAL A 5 -6.29 4.55 -21.97
CA VAL A 5 -7.39 4.96 -22.87
C VAL A 5 -7.86 3.78 -23.72
N ASP A 6 -6.94 3.02 -24.31
CA ASP A 6 -7.30 1.86 -25.15
C ASP A 6 -8.05 0.78 -24.32
N GLY A 7 -7.69 0.59 -23.04
CA GLY A 7 -8.37 -0.34 -22.14
C GLY A 7 -9.73 0.12 -21.65
N LEU A 8 -10.07 1.39 -21.76
CA LEU A 8 -11.35 1.92 -21.25
C LEU A 8 -12.54 1.56 -22.15
N THR A 9 -12.35 1.43 -23.44
CA THR A 9 -13.44 1.25 -24.42
C THR A 9 -13.40 -0.09 -25.14
N HIS A 10 -12.25 -0.78 -25.17
CA HIS A 10 -12.09 -2.03 -25.89
C HIS A 10 -12.03 -3.23 -24.94
N ARG A 11 -12.69 -4.31 -25.34
CA ARG A 11 -12.69 -5.60 -24.62
C ARG A 11 -13.13 -5.51 -23.16
N ARG A 12 -14.07 -4.60 -22.87
CA ARG A 12 -14.68 -4.47 -21.55
C ARG A 12 -15.94 -5.32 -21.46
N LEU A 13 -16.14 -5.94 -20.30
CA LEU A 13 -17.42 -6.57 -19.97
C LEU A 13 -18.41 -5.46 -19.61
N ASP A 14 -19.51 -5.34 -20.37
CA ASP A 14 -20.56 -4.33 -20.23
C ASP A 14 -21.90 -4.90 -19.73
N LYS A 15 -21.96 -6.21 -19.60
CA LYS A 15 -23.14 -6.96 -19.17
C LYS A 15 -22.73 -8.29 -18.53
N PRO A 16 -23.65 -8.95 -17.78
CA PRO A 16 -23.40 -10.29 -17.25
C PRO A 16 -23.32 -11.32 -18.38
N TYR A 17 -22.60 -12.39 -18.11
CA TYR A 17 -22.54 -13.59 -18.97
C TYR A 17 -22.81 -14.81 -18.11
N ILE A 18 -23.62 -15.72 -18.62
CA ILE A 18 -23.88 -17.02 -18.01
C ILE A 18 -23.38 -18.15 -18.92
N ARG A 19 -23.04 -19.29 -18.35
CA ARG A 19 -22.58 -20.45 -19.12
C ARG A 19 -23.79 -21.31 -19.51
N LYS A 20 -24.03 -21.44 -20.83
CA LYS A 20 -25.03 -22.35 -21.40
C LYS A 20 -24.28 -23.29 -22.35
N ASP A 21 -24.44 -24.60 -22.17
CA ASP A 21 -23.80 -25.65 -23.03
C ASP A 21 -22.28 -25.43 -23.19
N GLY A 22 -21.60 -25.09 -22.11
CA GLY A 22 -20.15 -24.86 -22.09
C GLY A 22 -19.68 -23.50 -22.64
N LYS A 23 -20.57 -22.69 -23.22
CA LYS A 23 -20.25 -21.38 -23.81
C LYS A 23 -20.76 -20.24 -22.95
N LEU A 24 -20.00 -19.12 -22.90
CA LEU A 24 -20.48 -17.89 -22.27
C LEU A 24 -21.45 -17.17 -23.21
N VAL A 25 -22.65 -16.92 -22.73
CA VAL A 25 -23.72 -16.21 -23.43
C VAL A 25 -24.11 -14.97 -22.65
N ALA A 26 -24.30 -13.86 -23.34
CA ALA A 26 -24.77 -12.62 -22.72
C ALA A 26 -26.14 -12.84 -22.07
N ALA A 27 -26.32 -12.27 -20.87
CA ALA A 27 -27.53 -12.42 -20.06
C ALA A 27 -27.96 -11.08 -19.47
N SER A 28 -29.21 -11.00 -19.04
CA SER A 28 -29.65 -9.93 -18.17
C SER A 28 -29.18 -10.14 -16.75
N TRP A 29 -29.20 -9.09 -15.93
CA TRP A 29 -28.92 -9.21 -14.49
C TRP A 29 -29.89 -10.15 -13.77
N ALA A 30 -31.17 -10.16 -14.14
CA ALA A 30 -32.16 -11.09 -13.59
C ALA A 30 -31.76 -12.55 -13.85
N GLU A 31 -31.45 -12.90 -15.11
CA GLU A 31 -30.99 -14.24 -15.46
C GLU A 31 -29.69 -14.62 -14.74
N ALA A 32 -28.76 -13.68 -14.57
CA ALA A 32 -27.51 -13.92 -13.85
C ALA A 32 -27.79 -14.22 -12.36
N PHE A 33 -28.65 -13.46 -11.71
CA PHE A 33 -29.03 -13.70 -10.31
C PHE A 33 -29.81 -15.01 -10.13
N ASP A 34 -30.69 -15.34 -11.07
CA ASP A 34 -31.40 -16.64 -11.03
C ASP A 34 -30.42 -17.82 -11.19
N ALA A 35 -29.42 -17.69 -12.07
CA ALA A 35 -28.38 -18.70 -12.21
C ALA A 35 -27.51 -18.82 -10.95
N ILE A 36 -27.19 -17.71 -10.27
CA ILE A 36 -26.49 -17.72 -8.98
C ILE A 36 -27.33 -18.43 -7.93
N LYS A 37 -28.62 -18.06 -7.78
CA LYS A 37 -29.53 -18.68 -6.81
C LYS A 37 -29.67 -20.18 -7.01
N ALA A 38 -29.78 -20.62 -8.26
CA ALA A 38 -29.91 -22.03 -8.59
C ALA A 38 -28.69 -22.87 -8.20
N ASN A 39 -27.51 -22.26 -8.11
CA ASN A 39 -26.24 -22.90 -7.77
C ASN A 39 -25.73 -22.53 -6.37
N TRP A 40 -26.50 -21.77 -5.59
CA TRP A 40 -26.08 -21.28 -4.27
C TRP A 40 -26.22 -22.39 -3.22
N SER A 41 -25.10 -22.77 -2.61
CA SER A 41 -25.05 -23.77 -1.53
C SER A 41 -25.31 -23.20 -0.13
N GLY A 42 -25.39 -21.89 0.00
CA GLY A 42 -25.48 -21.21 1.29
C GLY A 42 -24.13 -20.70 1.83
N ASP A 43 -23.03 -21.25 1.35
CA ASP A 43 -21.69 -20.85 1.76
C ASP A 43 -21.02 -19.95 0.71
N ALA A 44 -20.49 -18.82 1.16
CA ALA A 44 -19.74 -17.90 0.29
C ALA A 44 -18.53 -17.36 1.01
N ALA A 45 -17.37 -17.41 0.33
CA ALA A 45 -16.20 -16.64 0.72
C ALA A 45 -16.16 -15.35 -0.09
N VAL A 46 -15.93 -14.23 0.57
CA VAL A 46 -15.84 -12.91 -0.08
C VAL A 46 -14.51 -12.27 0.20
N ILE A 47 -13.85 -11.82 -0.85
CA ILE A 47 -12.65 -10.96 -0.78
C ILE A 47 -13.05 -9.58 -1.28
N ALA A 48 -13.12 -8.60 -0.37
CA ALA A 48 -13.42 -7.21 -0.72
C ALA A 48 -12.10 -6.45 -0.98
N GLY A 49 -12.00 -5.80 -2.13
CA GLY A 49 -10.85 -4.95 -2.44
C GLY A 49 -10.91 -3.60 -1.72
N ASP A 50 -9.78 -2.94 -1.63
CA ASP A 50 -9.62 -1.62 -1.00
C ASP A 50 -10.21 -0.45 -1.81
N GLN A 51 -10.67 -0.72 -3.05
CA GLN A 51 -11.38 0.25 -3.90
C GLN A 51 -12.91 0.10 -3.83
N VAL A 52 -13.41 -0.79 -2.98
CA VAL A 52 -14.84 -1.06 -2.80
C VAL A 52 -15.43 -0.06 -1.79
N ASP A 53 -16.64 0.42 -2.06
CA ASP A 53 -17.35 1.31 -1.12
C ASP A 53 -17.78 0.60 0.17
N CYS A 54 -18.07 1.38 1.21
CA CYS A 54 -18.44 0.86 2.53
C CYS A 54 -19.76 0.07 2.50
N GLU A 55 -20.71 0.47 1.66
CA GLU A 55 -21.99 -0.19 1.49
C GLU A 55 -21.80 -1.60 0.91
N THR A 56 -20.97 -1.73 -0.09
CA THR A 56 -20.62 -3.04 -0.66
C THR A 56 -19.88 -3.92 0.34
N MET A 57 -18.95 -3.37 1.14
CA MET A 57 -18.28 -4.11 2.21
C MET A 57 -19.27 -4.58 3.28
N PHE A 58 -20.22 -3.75 3.65
CA PHE A 58 -21.27 -4.10 4.60
C PHE A 58 -22.19 -5.21 4.06
N ALA A 59 -22.63 -5.10 2.80
CA ALA A 59 -23.43 -6.13 2.15
C ALA A 59 -22.66 -7.45 1.98
N ALA A 60 -21.38 -7.40 1.64
CA ALA A 60 -20.50 -8.56 1.56
C ALA A 60 -20.39 -9.30 2.90
N ARG A 61 -20.25 -8.56 4.00
CA ARG A 61 -20.25 -9.12 5.35
C ARG A 61 -21.58 -9.78 5.72
N ALA A 62 -22.69 -9.17 5.33
CA ALA A 62 -24.02 -9.74 5.57
C ALA A 62 -24.25 -11.04 4.78
N LEU A 63 -23.68 -11.11 3.57
CA LEU A 63 -23.77 -12.28 2.70
C LEU A 63 -22.90 -13.46 3.18
N ALA A 64 -21.63 -13.18 3.50
CA ALA A 64 -20.62 -14.22 3.79
C ALA A 64 -20.47 -14.55 5.27
N GLY A 65 -20.99 -13.70 6.16
CA GLY A 65 -20.67 -13.79 7.59
C GLY A 65 -19.22 -13.36 7.89
N SER A 66 -18.89 -13.27 9.17
CA SER A 66 -17.59 -12.72 9.61
C SER A 66 -16.40 -13.67 9.40
N SER A 67 -16.63 -14.97 9.29
CA SER A 67 -15.57 -15.98 9.17
C SER A 67 -15.10 -16.23 7.74
N MET A 68 -15.86 -15.80 6.75
CA MET A 68 -15.60 -16.03 5.32
C MET A 68 -15.37 -14.75 4.55
N LEU A 69 -15.01 -13.67 5.23
CA LEU A 69 -14.77 -12.35 4.66
C LEU A 69 -13.31 -11.94 4.88
N GLU A 70 -12.62 -11.56 3.81
CA GLU A 70 -11.29 -10.98 3.87
C GLU A 70 -11.27 -9.61 3.15
N GLY A 71 -10.77 -8.59 3.84
CA GLY A 71 -10.60 -7.25 3.29
C GLY A 71 -9.15 -6.91 2.94
N ARG A 72 -8.18 -7.70 3.43
CA ARG A 72 -6.75 -7.48 3.22
C ARG A 72 -6.18 -8.53 2.27
N GLN A 73 -6.09 -8.18 1.00
CA GLN A 73 -5.58 -9.10 -0.02
C GLN A 73 -4.05 -9.25 -0.02
N THR A 74 -3.33 -8.37 0.69
CA THR A 74 -1.87 -8.24 0.57
C THR A 74 -1.10 -8.93 1.68
N GLY A 75 -1.75 -9.54 2.66
CA GLY A 75 -1.09 -10.19 3.81
C GLY A 75 -0.27 -9.22 4.67
N LEU A 76 -0.66 -7.95 4.72
CA LEU A 76 0.05 -6.94 5.51
C LEU A 76 -0.18 -7.16 7.01
N SER A 77 0.90 -7.06 7.79
CA SER A 77 0.88 -7.15 9.25
C SER A 77 1.21 -5.79 9.87
N TYR A 78 0.22 -5.17 10.50
CA TYR A 78 0.39 -3.90 11.19
C TYR A 78 -0.62 -3.73 12.32
N ASP A 79 -0.22 -2.97 13.34
CA ASP A 79 -1.05 -2.65 14.49
C ASP A 79 -1.96 -1.46 14.16
N THR A 80 -3.27 -1.64 14.33
CA THR A 80 -4.30 -0.61 14.12
C THR A 80 -4.84 -0.02 15.42
N SER A 81 -4.24 -0.32 16.56
CA SER A 81 -4.68 0.17 17.87
C SER A 81 -4.60 1.70 17.99
N SER A 82 -3.75 2.33 17.18
CA SER A 82 -3.60 3.78 17.12
C SER A 82 -3.63 4.28 15.68
N LEU A 83 -4.49 5.26 15.40
CA LEU A 83 -4.53 5.91 14.08
C LEU A 83 -3.18 6.53 13.69
N SER A 84 -2.44 7.08 14.66
CA SER A 84 -1.11 7.64 14.39
C SER A 84 -0.08 6.60 13.97
N ALA A 85 -0.31 5.33 14.23
CA ALA A 85 0.58 4.25 13.83
C ALA A 85 0.39 3.85 12.35
N VAL A 86 -0.81 4.06 11.79
CA VAL A 86 -1.17 3.62 10.44
C VAL A 86 -1.44 4.77 9.48
N ASN A 87 -1.68 5.96 9.98
CA ASN A 87 -1.91 7.13 9.15
C ASN A 87 -0.60 7.86 8.83
N PHE A 88 -0.65 8.62 7.76
CA PHE A 88 0.40 9.55 7.41
C PHE A 88 0.42 10.72 8.40
N ASN A 89 1.49 10.89 9.18
CA ASN A 89 1.56 11.86 10.27
C ASN A 89 2.03 13.26 9.83
N THR A 90 2.10 13.51 8.55
CA THR A 90 2.31 14.83 7.94
C THR A 90 1.38 14.96 6.76
N THR A 91 1.30 16.14 6.15
CA THR A 91 0.65 16.28 4.85
C THR A 91 1.59 15.78 3.74
N ILE A 92 1.03 15.38 2.58
CA ILE A 92 1.85 15.00 1.41
C ILE A 92 2.80 16.16 1.04
N ALA A 93 2.34 17.41 1.13
CA ALA A 93 3.17 18.59 0.92
C ALA A 93 4.21 18.77 2.03
N GLY A 94 3.93 18.36 3.25
CA GLY A 94 4.81 18.45 4.42
C GLY A 94 6.11 17.66 4.25
N ILE A 95 6.12 16.60 3.44
CA ILE A 95 7.32 15.81 3.11
C ILE A 95 8.43 16.70 2.49
N GLU A 96 8.08 17.77 1.80
CA GLU A 96 9.07 18.71 1.22
C GLU A 96 9.93 19.38 2.30
N ASN A 97 9.53 19.32 3.56
CA ASN A 97 10.28 19.89 4.67
C ASN A 97 11.27 18.91 5.32
N ALA A 98 11.23 17.64 4.97
CA ALA A 98 12.15 16.64 5.51
C ALA A 98 13.58 16.87 4.99
N ASP A 99 14.56 16.64 5.85
CA ASP A 99 16.00 16.76 5.57
C ASP A 99 16.69 15.38 5.51
N VAL A 100 16.19 14.39 6.24
CA VAL A 100 16.58 12.99 6.15
C VAL A 100 15.34 12.13 6.00
N ILE A 101 15.28 11.29 4.97
CA ILE A 101 14.14 10.42 4.70
C ILE A 101 14.63 8.97 4.63
N LEU A 102 14.01 8.10 5.44
CA LEU A 102 14.21 6.66 5.38
C LEU A 102 13.00 6.00 4.71
N LEU A 103 13.23 5.29 3.62
CA LEU A 103 12.24 4.45 2.95
C LEU A 103 12.45 2.99 3.38
N VAL A 104 11.38 2.30 3.75
CA VAL A 104 11.44 0.90 4.20
C VAL A 104 10.48 0.06 3.36
N GLY A 105 11.02 -0.76 2.48
CA GLY A 105 10.25 -1.68 1.64
C GLY A 105 9.17 -1.02 0.80
N SER A 106 9.47 0.15 0.21
CA SER A 106 8.52 0.89 -0.62
C SER A 106 9.10 1.27 -1.98
N ASP A 107 8.33 1.05 -3.05
CA ASP A 107 8.59 1.58 -4.39
C ASP A 107 7.67 2.78 -4.64
N LEU A 108 8.04 3.93 -4.08
CA LEU A 108 7.20 5.13 -4.13
C LEU A 108 6.93 5.64 -5.56
N ARG A 109 7.78 5.29 -6.52
CA ARG A 109 7.52 5.66 -7.91
C ARG A 109 6.25 4.99 -8.45
N ARG A 110 5.95 3.77 -8.00
CA ARG A 110 4.78 3.00 -8.41
C ARG A 110 3.64 3.06 -7.40
N GLU A 111 3.96 2.95 -6.11
CA GLU A 111 2.97 2.88 -5.03
C GLU A 111 2.37 4.24 -4.71
N ALA A 112 3.19 5.31 -4.70
CA ALA A 112 2.77 6.65 -4.30
C ALA A 112 3.53 7.75 -5.07
N PRO A 113 3.27 7.92 -6.38
CA PRO A 113 4.06 8.82 -7.24
C PRO A 113 4.01 10.29 -6.82
N LEU A 114 2.94 10.75 -6.19
CA LEU A 114 2.87 12.10 -5.64
C LEU A 114 3.80 12.30 -4.44
N VAL A 115 3.91 11.30 -3.56
CA VAL A 115 4.88 11.29 -2.45
C VAL A 115 6.31 11.27 -3.01
N ASN A 116 6.58 10.44 -4.02
CA ASN A 116 7.87 10.38 -4.70
C ASN A 116 8.29 11.76 -5.26
N THR A 117 7.34 12.47 -5.87
CA THR A 117 7.56 13.83 -6.38
C THR A 117 7.88 14.83 -5.26
N ARG A 118 7.25 14.70 -4.09
CA ARG A 118 7.54 15.56 -2.92
C ARG A 118 8.92 15.32 -2.36
N ILE A 119 9.36 14.06 -2.29
CA ILE A 119 10.74 13.72 -1.92
C ILE A 119 11.74 14.33 -2.90
N GLN A 120 11.47 14.23 -4.20
CA GLN A 120 12.32 14.86 -5.22
C GLN A 120 12.43 16.38 -5.02
N LYS A 121 11.34 17.04 -4.61
CA LYS A 121 11.34 18.47 -4.26
C LYS A 121 12.15 18.75 -2.99
N ALA A 122 12.03 17.91 -1.95
CA ALA A 122 12.84 18.05 -0.73
C ALA A 122 14.35 17.98 -1.05
N ILE A 123 14.75 17.01 -1.89
CA ILE A 123 16.14 16.90 -2.36
C ILE A 123 16.59 18.17 -3.10
N ARG A 124 15.81 18.62 -4.08
CA ARG A 124 16.18 19.78 -4.91
C ARG A 124 16.22 21.09 -4.14
N LYS A 125 15.28 21.30 -3.23
CA LYS A 125 15.13 22.58 -2.50
C LYS A 125 15.96 22.66 -1.22
N ARG A 126 16.18 21.51 -0.55
CA ARG A 126 16.78 21.47 0.79
C ARG A 126 17.99 20.54 0.89
N GLY A 127 18.35 19.83 -0.17
CA GLY A 127 19.45 18.86 -0.11
C GLY A 127 19.12 17.64 0.74
N ALA A 128 17.84 17.28 0.87
CA ALA A 128 17.41 16.13 1.68
C ALA A 128 18.18 14.87 1.29
N LYS A 129 18.63 14.10 2.29
CA LYS A 129 19.27 12.80 2.09
C LYS A 129 18.21 11.72 2.16
N VAL A 130 18.24 10.80 1.20
CA VAL A 130 17.31 9.67 1.14
C VAL A 130 18.06 8.37 1.32
N PHE A 131 17.65 7.59 2.29
CA PHE A 131 18.12 6.24 2.57
C PHE A 131 17.00 5.25 2.30
N ALA A 132 17.33 4.03 1.89
CA ALA A 132 16.33 2.99 1.70
C ALA A 132 16.81 1.63 2.19
N ILE A 133 15.87 0.86 2.76
CA ILE A 133 16.00 -0.55 3.11
C ILE A 133 14.99 -1.31 2.26
N GLY A 134 15.47 -2.28 1.49
CA GLY A 134 14.67 -3.10 0.59
C GLY A 134 15.29 -3.26 -0.78
N PRO A 135 14.59 -3.90 -1.73
CA PRO A 135 15.06 -4.10 -3.09
C PRO A 135 15.35 -2.78 -3.79
N VAL A 136 16.47 -2.74 -4.52
CA VAL A 136 16.85 -1.55 -5.29
C VAL A 136 15.86 -1.29 -6.42
N THR A 137 15.29 -0.08 -6.44
CA THR A 137 14.35 0.37 -7.47
C THR A 137 14.75 1.74 -8.01
N ASP A 138 14.31 2.08 -9.23
CA ASP A 138 14.53 3.41 -9.79
C ASP A 138 13.48 4.40 -9.27
N LEU A 139 13.86 5.20 -8.28
CA LEU A 139 13.01 6.25 -7.70
C LEU A 139 13.17 7.62 -8.38
N THR A 140 14.01 7.71 -9.43
CA THR A 140 14.31 8.94 -10.20
C THR A 140 15.15 9.99 -9.47
N TYR A 141 15.72 9.65 -8.32
CA TYR A 141 16.66 10.49 -7.54
C TYR A 141 17.69 9.61 -6.82
N LYS A 142 18.74 10.26 -6.31
CA LYS A 142 19.80 9.55 -5.58
C LYS A 142 19.29 9.02 -4.25
N VAL A 143 19.49 7.74 -4.02
CA VAL A 143 19.16 7.03 -2.78
C VAL A 143 20.39 6.29 -2.30
N GLU A 144 20.66 6.34 -1.02
CA GLU A 144 21.67 5.47 -0.37
C GLU A 144 20.96 4.18 0.10
N TRP A 145 21.21 3.10 -0.61
CA TRP A 145 20.65 1.80 -0.31
C TRP A 145 21.42 1.13 0.81
N LEU A 146 20.74 0.75 1.89
CA LEU A 146 21.31 0.16 3.11
C LEU A 146 21.20 -1.38 3.12
N GLY A 147 20.79 -1.97 2.00
CA GLY A 147 20.50 -3.39 1.87
C GLY A 147 19.03 -3.72 2.01
N ASP A 148 18.70 -4.99 1.99
CA ASP A 148 17.35 -5.53 2.06
C ASP A 148 17.01 -6.17 3.42
N ASP A 149 17.96 -6.19 4.34
CA ASP A 149 17.80 -6.71 5.68
C ASP A 149 17.08 -5.69 6.60
N LEU A 150 15.85 -6.03 6.98
CA LEU A 150 15.01 -5.21 7.87
C LEU A 150 15.55 -5.12 9.31
N SER A 151 16.53 -5.94 9.69
CA SER A 151 17.25 -5.82 10.99
C SER A 151 17.96 -4.46 11.14
N ALA A 152 18.21 -3.76 10.05
CA ALA A 152 18.71 -2.40 10.04
C ALA A 152 17.80 -1.40 10.79
N LEU A 153 16.52 -1.71 10.98
CA LEU A 153 15.61 -0.93 11.83
C LEU A 153 15.98 -1.06 13.32
N ALA A 154 16.46 -2.19 13.77
CA ALA A 154 16.92 -2.37 15.16
C ALA A 154 18.25 -1.63 15.42
N LYS A 155 19.17 -1.69 14.44
CA LYS A 155 20.49 -1.07 14.53
C LYS A 155 20.78 -0.30 13.24
N ALA A 156 20.50 1.01 13.26
CA ALA A 156 20.77 1.86 12.10
C ALA A 156 22.22 1.73 11.59
N PRO A 157 22.45 1.51 10.31
CA PRO A 157 23.78 1.59 9.72
C PRO A 157 24.42 2.96 9.97
N LYS A 158 25.74 3.00 10.05
CA LYS A 158 26.51 4.19 10.44
C LYS A 158 26.10 5.45 9.64
N ALA A 159 25.99 5.32 8.33
CA ALA A 159 25.66 6.44 7.45
C ALA A 159 24.30 7.06 7.80
N LEU A 160 23.28 6.22 8.01
CA LEU A 160 21.94 6.67 8.44
C LEU A 160 22.00 7.25 9.86
N ALA A 161 22.65 6.56 10.80
CA ALA A 161 22.75 7.02 12.18
C ALA A 161 23.44 8.39 12.27
N ASP A 162 24.50 8.62 11.53
CA ASP A 162 25.20 9.91 11.50
C ASP A 162 24.37 11.01 10.84
N ALA A 163 23.60 10.70 9.79
CA ALA A 163 22.67 11.65 9.20
C ALA A 163 21.55 12.04 10.16
N LEU A 164 20.99 11.07 10.92
CA LEU A 164 19.92 11.32 11.87
C LEU A 164 20.33 12.12 13.10
N LYS A 165 21.62 12.11 13.48
CA LYS A 165 22.13 12.94 14.61
C LYS A 165 21.99 14.44 14.37
N THR A 166 22.07 14.86 13.11
CA THR A 166 22.03 16.27 12.71
C THR A 166 20.73 16.67 12.02
N ALA A 167 19.83 15.72 11.85
CA ALA A 167 18.55 15.95 11.20
C ALA A 167 17.62 16.78 12.10
N GLU A 168 17.01 17.80 11.53
CA GLU A 168 16.00 18.63 12.21
C GLU A 168 14.59 18.12 11.96
N ARG A 169 14.36 17.52 10.79
CA ARG A 169 13.05 17.03 10.32
C ARG A 169 13.17 15.67 9.64
N PRO A 170 13.62 14.65 10.38
CA PRO A 170 13.74 13.32 9.81
C PRO A 170 12.37 12.67 9.64
N ALA A 171 12.21 11.88 8.57
CA ALA A 171 10.98 11.16 8.27
C ALA A 171 11.27 9.69 7.95
N VAL A 172 10.30 8.80 8.25
CA VAL A 172 10.31 7.41 7.81
C VAL A 172 9.01 7.09 7.07
N ILE A 173 9.13 6.38 5.96
CA ILE A 173 8.00 5.88 5.16
C ILE A 173 8.13 4.38 5.06
N VAL A 174 7.13 3.66 5.54
CA VAL A 174 7.09 2.20 5.51
C VAL A 174 6.10 1.76 4.45
N GLY A 175 6.57 1.02 3.47
CA GLY A 175 5.75 0.54 2.35
C GLY A 175 5.20 -0.87 2.58
N GLY A 176 4.26 -1.26 1.72
CA GLY A 176 3.62 -2.56 1.75
C GLY A 176 4.59 -3.73 1.62
N GLY A 177 5.72 -3.54 0.94
CA GLY A 177 6.76 -4.57 0.82
C GLY A 177 7.35 -4.98 2.17
N ALA A 178 7.57 -4.03 3.08
CA ALA A 178 8.08 -4.30 4.42
C ALA A 178 6.99 -4.80 5.38
N LEU A 179 5.77 -4.29 5.26
CA LEU A 179 4.65 -4.65 6.13
C LEU A 179 4.15 -6.10 5.95
N ARG A 180 4.66 -6.82 4.97
CA ARG A 180 4.40 -8.27 4.81
C ARG A 180 5.14 -9.12 5.85
N TYR A 181 6.15 -8.57 6.48
CA TYR A 181 6.94 -9.28 7.50
C TYR A 181 6.42 -8.94 8.89
N GLU A 182 6.13 -9.98 9.66
CA GLU A 182 5.67 -9.83 11.03
C GLU A 182 6.69 -9.05 11.89
N GLY A 183 6.18 -8.19 12.77
CA GLY A 183 7.01 -7.38 13.67
C GLY A 183 7.68 -6.15 13.05
N VAL A 184 7.73 -6.03 11.72
CA VAL A 184 8.41 -4.88 11.06
C VAL A 184 7.71 -3.56 11.35
N HIS A 185 6.39 -3.54 11.39
CA HIS A 185 5.65 -2.33 11.78
C HIS A 185 6.05 -1.83 13.17
N GLY A 186 6.06 -2.73 14.17
CA GLY A 186 6.51 -2.40 15.52
C GLY A 186 7.96 -1.92 15.58
N ALA A 187 8.86 -2.56 14.83
CA ALA A 187 10.26 -2.14 14.71
C ALA A 187 10.40 -0.74 14.10
N ALA A 188 9.61 -0.43 13.06
CA ALA A 188 9.61 0.89 12.43
C ALA A 188 9.06 1.97 13.38
N LEU A 189 8.02 1.67 14.14
CA LEU A 189 7.49 2.58 15.16
C LEU A 189 8.52 2.86 16.27
N ALA A 190 9.20 1.83 16.76
CA ALA A 190 10.26 1.96 17.75
C ALA A 190 11.45 2.79 17.22
N PHE A 191 11.85 2.53 15.96
CA PHE A 191 12.86 3.30 15.26
C PHE A 191 12.45 4.78 15.14
N ALA A 192 11.23 5.05 14.70
CA ALA A 192 10.70 6.41 14.58
C ALA A 192 10.67 7.15 15.93
N ALA A 193 10.25 6.46 17.00
CA ALA A 193 10.26 7.02 18.33
C ALA A 193 11.68 7.35 18.82
N LYS A 194 12.63 6.44 18.63
CA LYS A 194 14.04 6.61 19.02
C LYS A 194 14.70 7.83 18.38
N TYR A 195 14.42 8.08 17.12
CA TYR A 195 15.03 9.18 16.36
C TYR A 195 14.08 10.37 16.15
N LYS A 196 12.91 10.38 16.80
CA LYS A 196 11.88 11.43 16.69
C LYS A 196 11.46 11.73 15.25
N LEU A 197 11.32 10.67 14.44
CA LEU A 197 10.94 10.80 13.04
C LEU A 197 9.44 11.07 12.89
N VAL A 198 9.10 11.86 11.89
CA VAL A 198 7.73 11.92 11.35
C VAL A 198 7.45 10.62 10.56
N ARG A 199 6.29 10.05 10.76
CA ARG A 199 5.87 8.76 10.19
C ARG A 199 4.85 8.96 9.08
#